data_6e1d6ba61b890e826276eb0566be037d
#
_entry.id   6e1d6ba61b890e826276eb0566be037d
#
_cell.length_a   1.000
_cell.length_b   1.000
_cell.length_c   1.000
_cell.angle_alpha   90.00
_cell.angle_beta   90.00
_cell.angle_gamma   90.00
#
_symmetry.space_group_name_H-M   'P 1'
#
loop_
_entity.id
_entity.type
_entity.pdbx_description
1 polymer ?
#
loop_
_entity_poly.entity_id
_entity_poly.type
_entity_poly.pdbx_seq_one_letter_code
_entity_poly.pdbx_strand_id
1 'polypeptide(L)'
;MYLQDIARVIRSKNAGPRCTTLDIMFNSDEDYNRVVKSKVINQALIAKLYDMPADQVNIIEYPMSRALKIAIPRKITAGDPGDRDVYGAQQHARLFKVEIL
;
A
#
# COMPACT_ATOMS: atom_id res chain seq x y z
N MET A 1 13.11 1.32 12.12
CA MET A 1 11.73 1.82 12.29
C MET A 1 10.83 1.15 11.27
N TYR A 2 9.68 0.67 11.70
CA TYR A 2 8.70 0.09 10.80
C TYR A 2 7.76 1.15 10.25
N LEU A 3 7.16 0.87 9.10
CA LEU A 3 6.22 1.80 8.47
C LEU A 3 5.07 2.14 9.42
N GLN A 4 4.58 1.17 10.19
CA GLN A 4 3.51 1.42 11.17
C GLN A 4 3.89 2.43 12.26
N ASP A 5 5.20 2.64 12.50
CA ASP A 5 5.67 3.56 13.52
C ASP A 5 5.71 5.01 13.05
N ILE A 6 5.80 5.23 11.75
CA ILE A 6 5.93 6.56 11.16
C ILE A 6 4.67 7.00 10.44
N ALA A 7 3.87 6.06 9.94
CA ALA A 7 2.64 6.38 9.23
C ALA A 7 1.50 6.67 10.22
N ARG A 8 0.73 7.71 9.94
CA ARG A 8 -0.47 8.02 10.70
C ARG A 8 -1.58 7.00 10.42
N VAL A 9 -1.75 6.66 9.14
CA VAL A 9 -2.80 5.75 8.68
C VAL A 9 -2.21 4.84 7.61
N ILE A 10 -2.48 3.55 7.72
CA ILE A 10 -2.24 2.58 6.67
C ILE A 10 -3.56 1.84 6.49
N ARG A 11 -4.16 1.95 5.31
CA ARG A 11 -5.45 1.33 5.06
C ARG A 11 -5.52 0.76 3.66
N SER A 12 -6.46 -0.15 3.43
CA SER A 12 -6.72 -0.72 2.11
C SER A 12 -8.21 -0.78 1.85
N LYS A 13 -8.57 -0.73 0.57
CA LYS A 13 -9.95 -0.88 0.14
C LYS A 13 -9.99 -1.39 -1.29
N ASN A 14 -11.11 -2.01 -1.66
CA ASN A 14 -11.35 -2.38 -3.04
C ASN A 14 -11.70 -1.13 -3.86
N ALA A 15 -11.03 -0.97 -4.99
CA ALA A 15 -11.31 0.11 -5.94
C ALA A 15 -11.87 -0.50 -7.22
N GLY A 16 -12.98 -1.23 -7.07
CA GLY A 16 -13.56 -2.04 -8.12
C GLY A 16 -13.32 -3.52 -7.85
N PRO A 17 -13.92 -4.42 -8.64
CA PRO A 17 -13.91 -5.86 -8.34
C PRO A 17 -12.54 -6.53 -8.47
N ARG A 18 -11.61 -5.91 -9.21
CA ARG A 18 -10.28 -6.49 -9.49
C ARG A 18 -9.12 -5.60 -9.09
N CYS A 19 -9.37 -4.58 -8.28
CA CYS A 19 -8.34 -3.64 -7.87
C CYS A 19 -8.43 -3.37 -6.38
N THR A 20 -7.27 -3.31 -5.73
CA THR A 20 -7.16 -2.90 -4.33
C THR A 20 -6.25 -1.68 -4.27
N THR A 21 -6.63 -0.68 -3.49
CA THR A 21 -5.77 0.46 -3.22
C THR A 21 -5.27 0.40 -1.79
N LEU A 22 -4.00 0.76 -1.62
CA LEU A 22 -3.37 0.88 -0.32
C LEU A 22 -3.01 2.35 -0.12
N ASP A 23 -3.50 2.95 0.95
CA ASP A 23 -3.24 4.35 1.27
C ASP A 23 -2.34 4.43 2.50
N ILE A 24 -1.23 5.15 2.39
CA ILE A 24 -0.31 5.41 3.49
C ILE A 24 -0.28 6.92 3.70
N MET A 25 -0.68 7.37 4.87
CA MET A 25 -0.74 8.80 5.21
C MET A 25 0.19 9.12 6.37
N PHE A 26 0.79 10.30 6.33
CA PHE A 26 1.75 10.74 7.33
C PHE A 26 1.27 12.02 8.03
N ASN A 27 1.79 12.26 9.24
CA ASN A 27 1.42 13.43 10.04
C ASN A 27 2.11 14.71 9.59
N SER A 28 3.28 14.59 8.96
CA SER A 28 4.08 15.76 8.59
C SER A 28 4.74 15.55 7.23
N ASP A 29 5.14 16.67 6.63
CA ASP A 29 5.92 16.63 5.39
C ASP A 29 7.26 15.95 5.60
N GLU A 30 7.85 16.11 6.77
CA GLU A 30 9.13 15.47 7.12
C GLU A 30 9.02 13.96 7.08
N ASP A 31 7.99 13.39 7.70
CA ASP A 31 7.76 11.96 7.71
C ASP A 31 7.47 11.44 6.30
N TYR A 32 6.64 12.14 5.55
CA TYR A 32 6.33 11.80 4.18
C TYR A 32 7.60 11.78 3.33
N ASN A 33 8.40 12.84 3.40
CA ASN A 33 9.63 12.96 2.63
C ASN A 33 10.65 11.90 3.01
N ARG A 34 10.74 11.55 4.28
CA ARG A 34 11.64 10.51 4.76
C ARG A 34 11.36 9.18 4.08
N VAL A 35 10.10 8.79 4.03
CA VAL A 35 9.68 7.52 3.41
C VAL A 35 9.89 7.57 1.89
N VAL A 36 9.52 8.66 1.25
CA VAL A 36 9.69 8.83 -0.20
C VAL A 36 11.17 8.77 -0.58
N LYS A 37 12.03 9.50 0.16
CA LYS A 37 13.47 9.55 -0.13
C LYS A 37 14.17 8.24 0.15
N SER A 38 13.67 7.43 1.09
CA SER A 38 14.26 6.13 1.39
C SER A 38 14.13 5.15 0.22
N LYS A 39 13.15 5.39 -0.66
CA LYS A 39 12.82 4.51 -1.80
C LYS A 39 12.53 3.08 -1.40
N VAL A 40 12.20 2.85 -0.13
CA VAL A 40 11.86 1.53 0.38
C VAL A 40 10.50 1.10 -0.17
N ILE A 41 9.54 2.03 -0.22
CA ILE A 41 8.22 1.75 -0.83
C ILE A 41 8.37 1.92 -2.34
N ASN A 42 8.53 0.79 -3.03
CA ASN A 42 8.72 0.76 -4.47
C ASN A 42 7.99 -0.42 -5.08
N GLN A 43 7.94 -0.47 -6.40
CA GLN A 43 7.22 -1.52 -7.11
C GLN A 43 7.74 -2.92 -6.77
N ALA A 44 9.05 -3.08 -6.67
CA ALA A 44 9.65 -4.38 -6.38
C ALA A 44 9.26 -4.90 -4.98
N LEU A 45 9.27 -4.03 -3.98
CA LEU A 45 8.87 -4.41 -2.63
C LEU A 45 7.40 -4.82 -2.58
N ILE A 46 6.52 -4.01 -3.17
CA ILE A 46 5.10 -4.29 -3.17
C ILE A 46 4.80 -5.58 -3.93
N ALA A 47 5.45 -5.78 -5.07
CA ALA A 47 5.30 -7.00 -5.85
C ALA A 47 5.67 -8.23 -5.02
N LYS A 48 6.74 -8.14 -4.23
CA LYS A 48 7.18 -9.22 -3.36
C LYS A 48 6.18 -9.49 -2.24
N LEU A 49 5.70 -8.42 -1.59
CA LEU A 49 4.76 -8.55 -0.46
C LEU A 49 3.42 -9.14 -0.87
N TYR A 50 2.95 -8.80 -2.07
CA TYR A 50 1.64 -9.21 -2.55
C TYR A 50 1.70 -10.30 -3.63
N ASP A 51 2.90 -10.82 -3.89
CA ASP A 51 3.13 -11.94 -4.81
C ASP A 51 2.53 -11.68 -6.20
N MET A 52 3.02 -10.63 -6.85
CA MET A 52 2.57 -10.23 -8.18
C MET A 52 3.73 -9.62 -8.99
N PRO A 53 3.57 -9.49 -10.32
CA PRO A 53 4.58 -8.80 -11.14
C PRO A 53 4.70 -7.32 -10.77
N ALA A 54 5.94 -6.82 -10.74
CA ALA A 54 6.20 -5.43 -10.36
C ALA A 54 5.58 -4.42 -11.33
N ASP A 55 5.45 -4.76 -12.59
CA ASP A 55 4.88 -3.88 -13.61
C ASP A 55 3.36 -3.66 -13.43
N GLN A 56 2.72 -4.45 -12.57
CA GLN A 56 1.31 -4.28 -12.24
C GLN A 56 1.08 -3.43 -10.99
N VAL A 57 2.16 -3.05 -10.30
CA VAL A 57 2.09 -2.19 -9.13
C VAL A 57 2.19 -0.74 -9.56
N ASN A 58 1.22 0.09 -9.17
CA ASN A 58 1.22 1.50 -9.48
C ASN A 58 1.31 2.31 -8.18
N ILE A 59 2.36 3.11 -8.04
CA ILE A 59 2.60 3.91 -6.85
C ILE A 59 2.48 5.38 -7.23
N ILE A 60 1.60 6.10 -6.53
CA ILE A 60 1.31 7.49 -6.80
C ILE A 60 1.62 8.32 -5.56
N GLU A 61 2.39 9.39 -5.74
CA GLU A 61 2.76 10.30 -4.66
C GLU A 61 1.80 11.47 -4.62
N TYR A 62 1.30 11.77 -3.42
CA TYR A 62 0.43 12.92 -3.17
C TYR A 62 1.06 13.82 -2.10
N PRO A 63 2.05 14.67 -2.46
CA PRO A 63 2.76 15.50 -1.47
C PRO A 63 1.83 16.44 -0.70
N MET A 64 0.84 16.99 -1.37
CA MET A 64 -0.11 17.93 -0.74
C MET A 64 -0.92 17.27 0.38
N SER A 65 -1.18 15.97 0.25
CA SER A 65 -1.94 15.21 1.23
C SER A 65 -1.04 14.40 2.17
N ARG A 66 0.27 14.47 1.98
CA ARG A 66 1.26 13.66 2.72
C ARG A 66 0.91 12.19 2.65
N ALA A 67 0.59 11.72 1.45
CA ALA A 67 0.10 10.36 1.23
C ALA A 67 0.78 9.68 0.06
N LEU A 68 0.92 8.35 0.19
CA LEU A 68 1.30 7.47 -0.91
C LEU A 68 0.11 6.57 -1.20
N LYS A 69 -0.25 6.46 -2.46
CA LYS A 69 -1.31 5.56 -2.90
C LYS A 69 -0.71 4.46 -3.76
N ILE A 70 -1.02 3.22 -3.41
CA ILE A 70 -0.56 2.06 -4.15
C ILE A 70 -1.77 1.35 -4.72
N ALA A 71 -1.84 1.22 -6.03
CA ALA A 71 -2.91 0.49 -6.70
C ALA A 71 -2.37 -0.83 -7.22
N ILE A 72 -3.01 -1.93 -6.85
CA ILE A 72 -2.62 -3.27 -7.25
C ILE A 72 -3.83 -4.04 -7.74
N PRO A 73 -3.65 -4.98 -8.69
CA PRO A 73 -4.74 -5.84 -9.10
C PRO A 73 -5.05 -6.86 -8.00
N ARG A 74 -6.31 -7.25 -7.88
CA ARG A 74 -6.68 -8.35 -7.01
C ARG A 74 -6.59 -9.65 -7.79
N LYS A 75 -6.03 -10.67 -7.17
CA LYS A 75 -5.94 -12.00 -7.78
C LYS A 75 -7.30 -12.68 -7.85
N ILE A 76 -8.17 -12.38 -6.89
CA ILE A 76 -9.50 -12.95 -6.78
C ILE A 76 -10.51 -11.82 -6.89
N THR A 77 -11.51 -11.98 -7.77
CA THR A 77 -12.56 -10.98 -7.94
C THR A 77 -13.40 -10.90 -6.65
N ALA A 78 -13.72 -9.69 -6.23
CA ALA A 78 -14.50 -9.46 -5.02
C ALA A 78 -15.83 -10.23 -5.08
N GLY A 79 -16.11 -10.99 -4.00
CA GLY A 79 -17.30 -11.82 -3.93
C GLY A 79 -17.15 -13.22 -4.47
N ASP A 80 -16.04 -13.58 -5.09
CA ASP A 80 -15.80 -14.96 -5.53
C ASP A 80 -15.66 -15.89 -4.33
N PRO A 81 -15.96 -17.19 -4.48
CA PRO A 81 -15.92 -18.13 -3.33
C PRO A 81 -14.59 -18.20 -2.61
N GLY A 82 -13.47 -17.91 -3.29
CA GLY A 82 -12.16 -17.89 -2.68
C GLY A 82 -11.79 -16.56 -2.03
N ASP A 83 -12.64 -15.55 -2.12
CA ASP A 83 -12.34 -14.20 -1.62
C ASP A 83 -12.76 -14.08 -0.17
N ARG A 84 -11.75 -14.04 0.72
CA ARG A 84 -11.95 -13.89 2.17
C ARG A 84 -11.91 -12.43 2.61
N ASP A 85 -11.57 -11.52 1.70
CA ASP A 85 -11.41 -10.09 1.98
C ASP A 85 -12.17 -9.29 0.94
N VAL A 86 -13.50 -9.36 1.03
CA VAL A 86 -14.41 -8.74 0.06
C VAL A 86 -14.13 -7.25 -0.14
N TYR A 87 -13.75 -6.56 0.94
CA TYR A 87 -13.51 -5.12 0.91
C TYR A 87 -12.04 -4.73 0.84
N GLY A 88 -11.13 -5.69 0.82
CA GLY A 88 -9.70 -5.43 0.82
C GLY A 88 -9.18 -4.87 2.14
N ALA A 89 -9.98 -4.96 3.22
CA ALA A 89 -9.68 -4.26 4.47
C ALA A 89 -8.48 -4.83 5.24
N GLN A 90 -8.07 -6.07 4.95
CA GLN A 90 -6.95 -6.71 5.64
C GLN A 90 -5.64 -6.66 4.86
N GLN A 91 -5.67 -6.20 3.61
CA GLN A 91 -4.47 -6.23 2.76
C GLN A 91 -3.36 -5.29 3.26
N HIS A 92 -3.74 -4.19 3.89
CA HIS A 92 -2.77 -3.21 4.39
C HIS A 92 -1.86 -3.75 5.49
N ALA A 93 -2.26 -4.82 6.17
CA ALA A 93 -1.47 -5.39 7.27
C ALA A 93 -0.08 -5.84 6.81
N ARG A 94 0.09 -6.19 5.56
CA ARG A 94 1.39 -6.60 5.01
C ARG A 94 2.41 -5.46 4.99
N LEU A 95 1.95 -4.21 5.05
CA LEU A 95 2.81 -3.03 5.05
C LEU A 95 3.32 -2.65 6.44
N PHE A 96 2.68 -3.12 7.50
CA PHE A 96 2.97 -2.64 8.86
C PHE A 96 4.44 -2.75 9.25
N LYS A 97 5.07 -3.86 8.90
CA LYS A 97 6.46 -4.15 9.30
C LYS A 97 7.48 -3.90 8.20
N VAL A 98 7.13 -3.08 7.21
CA VAL A 98 8.12 -2.62 6.25
C VAL A 98 9.10 -1.72 6.97
N GLU A 99 10.38 -2.03 6.87
CA GLU A 99 11.42 -1.30 7.60
C GLU A 99 11.82 -0.03 6.83
N ILE A 100 11.81 1.09 7.52
CA ILE A 100 12.21 2.39 6.99
C ILE A 100 13.53 2.79 7.63
N LEU A 101 14.49 3.14 6.81
CA LEU A 101 15.82 3.54 7.26
C LEU A 101 15.89 5.00 7.68
#